data_9a995ec37b6199e13fcf8e239f0cc343
#
_entry.id   9a995ec37b6199e13fcf8e239f0cc343
#
_cell.length_a   1.000
_cell.length_b   1.000
_cell.length_c   1.000
_cell.angle_alpha   90.00
_cell.angle_beta   90.00
_cell.angle_gamma   90.00
#
_symmetry.space_group_name_H-M   'P 1'
#
loop_
_entity.id
_entity.type
_entity.pdbx_description
1 polymer ?
#
loop_
_entity_poly.entity_id
_entity_poly.type
_entity_poly.pdbx_seq_one_letter_code
_entity_poly.pdbx_strand_id
1 'polypeptide(L)'
;VEKRKEDAACYPFSTVPSVDSTPEMLFYDGHCGLCHRAVKFVLKHDKTGKAFRFAPLQGEKFSALVPASERAMLPDSVIVRTADGVLLVRSAAFIHILRRLGGGWRVLATILAVVPRALRDAAYDFVARVRYRIFGRRDEVCPIVPAELRKRFDP
;
A
#
# COMPACT_ATOMS: atom_id res chain seq x y z
N VAL A 1 12.23 3.24 36.43
CA VAL A 1 12.49 3.72 35.08
C VAL A 1 12.89 2.51 34.25
N GLU A 2 11.94 1.83 33.68
CA GLU A 2 12.12 0.60 32.88
C GLU A 2 12.06 0.95 31.42
N LYS A 3 13.20 0.92 30.72
CA LYS A 3 13.32 1.01 29.27
C LYS A 3 12.67 -0.24 28.66
N ARG A 4 11.44 -0.12 28.19
CA ARG A 4 10.85 -1.11 27.29
C ARG A 4 11.60 -1.03 25.95
N LYS A 5 12.44 -2.02 25.68
CA LYS A 5 12.98 -2.30 24.36
C LYS A 5 11.80 -2.59 23.43
N GLU A 6 11.62 -1.77 22.43
CA GLU A 6 10.76 -2.08 21.29
C GLU A 6 11.43 -3.22 20.52
N ASP A 7 10.99 -4.44 20.81
CA ASP A 7 11.35 -5.61 20.03
C ASP A 7 10.74 -5.46 18.64
N ALA A 8 11.63 -5.22 17.68
CA ALA A 8 11.30 -5.30 16.26
C ALA A 8 10.65 -6.65 16.00
N ALA A 9 9.36 -6.66 15.75
CA ALA A 9 8.61 -7.84 15.37
C ALA A 9 9.26 -8.46 14.12
N CYS A 10 10.07 -9.47 14.37
CA CYS A 10 10.64 -10.34 13.37
C CYS A 10 9.48 -11.16 12.79
N TYR A 11 9.02 -10.83 11.59
CA TYR A 11 8.06 -11.65 10.87
C TYR A 11 8.71 -12.99 10.50
N PRO A 12 8.16 -14.13 10.95
CA PRO A 12 8.65 -15.42 10.51
C PRO A 12 8.41 -15.57 9.01
N PHE A 13 9.43 -15.92 8.29
CA PHE A 13 9.46 -16.17 6.83
C PHE A 13 8.63 -17.42 6.41
N SER A 14 7.82 -17.94 7.25
CA SER A 14 7.08 -19.18 6.98
C SER A 14 5.58 -18.94 7.02
N THR A 15 5.02 -18.54 5.92
CA THR A 15 3.77 -19.09 5.36
C THR A 15 3.48 -18.30 4.08
N VAL A 16 3.61 -18.94 2.92
CA VAL A 16 2.95 -18.46 1.71
C VAL A 16 1.46 -18.63 1.98
N PRO A 17 0.70 -17.54 2.23
CA PRO A 17 -0.74 -17.70 2.34
C PRO A 17 -1.23 -18.15 0.98
N SER A 18 -1.99 -19.25 0.97
CA SER A 18 -2.86 -19.62 -0.12
C SER A 18 -3.55 -18.35 -0.64
N VAL A 19 -3.71 -18.27 -1.95
CA VAL A 19 -4.41 -17.18 -2.65
C VAL A 19 -5.86 -17.19 -2.18
N ASP A 20 -6.10 -16.70 -0.97
CA ASP A 20 -7.43 -16.50 -0.45
C ASP A 20 -8.08 -15.36 -1.21
N SER A 21 -9.27 -15.64 -1.71
CA SER A 21 -10.07 -14.86 -2.64
C SER A 21 -10.61 -13.54 -2.07
N THR A 22 -10.17 -13.14 -0.90
CA THR A 22 -10.59 -11.89 -0.27
C THR A 22 -9.69 -10.74 -0.75
N PRO A 23 -10.26 -9.73 -1.42
CA PRO A 23 -9.49 -8.58 -1.87
C PRO A 23 -8.95 -7.80 -0.67
N GLU A 24 -7.67 -7.45 -0.72
CA GLU A 24 -7.01 -6.62 0.28
C GLU A 24 -7.31 -5.14 0.03
N MET A 25 -7.29 -4.33 1.09
CA MET A 25 -7.56 -2.90 0.96
C MET A 25 -6.28 -2.12 0.76
N LEU A 26 -6.19 -1.40 -0.35
CA LEU A 26 -5.10 -0.48 -0.66
C LEU A 26 -5.58 0.96 -0.43
N PHE A 27 -5.04 1.59 0.59
CA PHE A 27 -5.26 3.00 0.88
C PHE A 27 -4.21 3.86 0.19
N TYR A 28 -4.64 4.95 -0.43
CA TYR A 28 -3.78 5.86 -1.18
C TYR A 28 -4.10 7.31 -0.86
N ASP A 29 -3.11 8.19 -1.01
CA ASP A 29 -3.33 9.63 -0.91
C ASP A 29 -4.09 10.12 -2.15
N GLY A 30 -5.34 10.53 -1.95
CA GLY A 30 -6.23 10.99 -3.02
C GLY A 30 -5.74 12.26 -3.73
N HIS A 31 -4.92 13.08 -3.07
CA HIS A 31 -4.39 14.32 -3.65
C HIS A 31 -3.02 14.15 -4.32
N CYS A 32 -2.44 12.96 -4.29
CA CYS A 32 -1.10 12.68 -4.79
C CYS A 32 -1.11 12.14 -6.22
N GLY A 33 -0.54 12.86 -7.17
CA GLY A 33 -0.44 12.41 -8.56
C GLY A 33 0.34 11.10 -8.73
N LEU A 34 1.37 10.87 -7.92
CA LEU A 34 2.11 9.60 -7.92
C LEU A 34 1.25 8.45 -7.42
N CYS A 35 0.47 8.66 -6.35
CA CYS A 35 -0.41 7.64 -5.80
C CYS A 35 -1.50 7.24 -6.80
N HIS A 36 -2.07 8.19 -7.54
CA HIS A 36 -2.99 7.89 -8.64
C HIS A 36 -2.34 7.03 -9.75
N ARG A 37 -1.07 7.29 -10.08
CA ARG A 37 -0.33 6.45 -11.04
C ARG A 37 -0.08 5.04 -10.48
N ALA A 38 0.25 4.93 -9.21
CA ALA A 38 0.44 3.64 -8.53
C ALA A 38 -0.87 2.82 -8.53
N VAL A 39 -2.00 3.44 -8.21
CA VAL A 39 -3.32 2.79 -8.28
C VAL A 39 -3.62 2.30 -9.69
N LYS A 40 -3.42 3.14 -10.71
CA LYS A 40 -3.62 2.75 -12.12
C LYS A 40 -2.69 1.61 -12.54
N PHE A 41 -1.45 1.61 -12.05
CA PHE A 41 -0.50 0.52 -12.28
C PHE A 41 -1.01 -0.80 -11.70
N VAL A 42 -1.49 -0.79 -10.45
CA VAL A 42 -2.05 -1.99 -9.82
C VAL A 42 -3.29 -2.47 -10.57
N LEU A 43 -4.21 -1.58 -10.92
CA LEU A 43 -5.41 -1.90 -11.70
C LEU A 43 -5.06 -2.58 -13.03
N LYS A 44 -4.04 -2.08 -13.73
CA LYS A 44 -3.58 -2.63 -15.03
C LYS A 44 -2.99 -4.03 -14.90
N HIS A 45 -2.29 -4.31 -13.80
CA HIS A 45 -1.53 -5.55 -13.63
C HIS A 45 -2.25 -6.60 -12.77
N ASP A 46 -3.29 -6.22 -12.03
CA ASP A 46 -4.17 -7.17 -11.35
C ASP A 46 -5.10 -7.84 -12.35
N LYS A 47 -4.61 -8.88 -13.00
CA LYS A 47 -5.34 -9.62 -14.05
C LYS A 47 -6.62 -10.28 -13.53
N THR A 48 -6.67 -10.61 -12.25
CA THR A 48 -7.83 -11.25 -11.64
C THR A 48 -8.93 -10.23 -11.29
N GLY A 49 -8.55 -8.97 -11.10
CA GLY A 49 -9.43 -7.91 -10.62
C GLY A 49 -9.88 -8.09 -9.17
N LYS A 50 -9.30 -9.08 -8.47
CA LYS A 50 -9.70 -9.48 -7.11
C LYS A 50 -8.61 -9.29 -6.06
N ALA A 51 -7.39 -8.90 -6.46
CA ALA A 51 -6.29 -8.77 -5.51
C ALA A 51 -6.49 -7.60 -4.54
N PHE A 52 -6.98 -6.45 -5.05
CA PHE A 52 -7.10 -5.23 -4.25
C PHE A 52 -8.42 -4.50 -4.48
N ARG A 53 -8.95 -3.90 -3.41
CA ARG A 53 -9.89 -2.78 -3.43
C ARG A 53 -9.14 -1.51 -3.02
N PHE A 54 -9.65 -0.37 -3.40
CA PHE A 54 -8.97 0.92 -3.26
C PHE A 54 -9.83 1.88 -2.46
N ALA A 55 -9.23 2.60 -1.53
CA ALA A 55 -9.89 3.69 -0.82
C ALA A 55 -8.91 4.85 -0.58
N PRO A 56 -9.37 6.12 -0.64
CA PRO A 56 -8.52 7.23 -0.30
C PRO A 56 -8.28 7.28 1.22
N LEU A 57 -7.10 7.76 1.64
CA LEU A 57 -6.78 7.99 3.06
C LEU A 57 -7.71 9.04 3.69
N GLN A 58 -8.29 9.90 2.86
CA GLN A 58 -9.26 10.93 3.26
C GLN A 58 -10.69 10.40 3.35
N GLY A 59 -10.93 9.14 2.94
CA GLY A 59 -12.27 8.54 2.87
C GLY A 59 -12.78 7.95 4.18
N GLU A 60 -14.09 7.72 4.22
CA GLU A 60 -14.76 7.11 5.37
C GLU A 60 -14.29 5.68 5.62
N LYS A 61 -13.98 4.95 4.55
CA LYS A 61 -13.52 3.55 4.63
C LYS A 61 -12.23 3.40 5.43
N PHE A 62 -11.27 4.31 5.24
CA PHE A 62 -10.04 4.33 6.01
C PHE A 62 -10.31 4.58 7.50
N SER A 63 -11.18 5.55 7.78
CA SER A 63 -11.57 5.90 9.15
C SER A 63 -12.32 4.78 9.87
N ALA A 64 -13.10 4.01 9.13
CA ALA A 64 -13.87 2.88 9.68
C ALA A 64 -12.98 1.65 9.95
N LEU A 65 -11.96 1.41 9.12
CA LEU A 65 -11.13 0.21 9.19
C LEU A 65 -9.84 0.37 10.03
N VAL A 66 -9.40 1.62 10.25
CA VAL A 66 -8.16 1.92 10.97
C VAL A 66 -8.47 2.86 12.16
N PRO A 67 -8.25 2.42 13.40
CA PRO A 67 -8.50 3.23 14.59
C PRO A 67 -7.73 4.56 14.57
N ALA A 68 -8.29 5.61 15.18
CA ALA A 68 -7.68 6.93 15.21
C ALA A 68 -6.26 6.94 15.81
N SER A 69 -6.03 6.12 16.84
CA SER A 69 -4.73 5.95 17.49
C SER A 69 -3.67 5.38 16.55
N GLU A 70 -4.04 4.43 15.70
CA GLU A 70 -3.14 3.86 14.69
C GLU A 70 -2.90 4.85 13.54
N ARG A 71 -3.97 5.52 13.06
CA ARG A 71 -3.88 6.50 11.97
C ARG A 71 -2.88 7.62 12.26
N ALA A 72 -2.83 8.10 13.51
CA ALA A 72 -1.91 9.15 13.92
C ALA A 72 -0.43 8.75 13.81
N MET A 73 -0.13 7.45 13.83
CA MET A 73 1.24 6.93 13.75
C MET A 73 1.62 6.47 12.33
N LEU A 74 0.65 6.40 11.42
CA LEU A 74 0.90 5.95 10.05
C LEU A 74 1.57 7.06 9.22
N PRO A 75 2.55 6.72 8.38
CA PRO A 75 3.13 7.69 7.47
C PRO A 75 2.12 8.05 6.38
N ASP A 76 2.22 9.27 5.87
CA ASP A 76 1.48 9.74 4.69
C ASP A 76 1.99 9.04 3.41
N SER A 77 1.58 7.81 3.22
CA SER A 77 2.04 6.91 2.18
C SER A 77 0.96 5.93 1.74
N VAL A 78 1.23 5.15 0.71
CA VAL A 78 0.37 4.02 0.36
C VAL A 78 0.40 3.00 1.51
N ILE A 79 -0.78 2.59 1.95
CA ILE A 79 -0.97 1.62 3.04
C ILE A 79 -1.76 0.44 2.47
N VAL A 80 -1.32 -0.78 2.78
CA VAL A 80 -2.06 -2.00 2.45
C VAL A 80 -2.54 -2.63 3.74
N ARG A 81 -3.84 -2.85 3.84
CA ARG A 81 -4.43 -3.70 4.87
C ARG A 81 -4.65 -5.08 4.29
N THR A 82 -3.89 -6.05 4.77
CA THR A 82 -3.97 -7.44 4.34
C THR A 82 -5.30 -8.09 4.76
N ALA A 83 -5.61 -9.25 4.21
CA ALA A 83 -6.80 -10.03 4.59
C ALA A 83 -6.83 -10.34 6.10
N ASP A 84 -5.64 -10.57 6.70
CA ASP A 84 -5.48 -10.83 8.14
C ASP A 84 -5.57 -9.55 9.00
N GLY A 85 -5.82 -8.39 8.39
CA GLY A 85 -5.95 -7.11 9.08
C GLY A 85 -4.64 -6.38 9.38
N VAL A 86 -3.50 -6.89 8.96
CA VAL A 86 -2.18 -6.26 9.17
C VAL A 86 -2.03 -5.05 8.27
N LEU A 87 -1.53 -3.94 8.83
CA LEU A 87 -1.24 -2.73 8.07
C LEU A 87 0.23 -2.72 7.63
N LEU A 88 0.43 -2.73 6.33
CA LEU A 88 1.74 -2.60 5.69
C LEU A 88 1.92 -1.19 5.17
N VAL A 89 3.10 -0.62 5.40
CA VAL A 89 3.43 0.76 5.01
C VAL A 89 4.75 0.84 4.28
N ARG A 90 5.00 1.96 3.57
CA ARG A 90 6.28 2.24 2.89
C ARG A 90 6.72 1.12 1.94
N SER A 91 8.00 0.72 2.03
CA SER A 91 8.57 -0.32 1.17
C SER A 91 7.94 -1.70 1.38
N ALA A 92 7.44 -2.01 2.58
CA ALA A 92 6.75 -3.26 2.87
C ALA A 92 5.43 -3.37 2.10
N ALA A 93 4.62 -2.28 2.08
CA ALA A 93 3.40 -2.22 1.29
C ALA A 93 3.70 -2.41 -0.21
N PHE A 94 4.72 -1.71 -0.73
CA PHE A 94 5.10 -1.79 -2.14
C PHE A 94 5.52 -3.21 -2.56
N ILE A 95 6.39 -3.86 -1.77
CA ILE A 95 6.81 -5.24 -2.03
C ILE A 95 5.63 -6.21 -1.96
N HIS A 96 4.74 -6.03 -1.00
CA HIS A 96 3.54 -6.86 -0.87
C HIS A 96 2.63 -6.73 -2.10
N ILE A 97 2.39 -5.51 -2.58
CA ILE A 97 1.64 -5.26 -3.81
C ILE A 97 2.25 -6.03 -4.98
N LEU A 98 3.57 -5.91 -5.21
CA LEU A 98 4.24 -6.62 -6.29
C LEU A 98 4.11 -8.14 -6.16
N ARG A 99 4.21 -8.68 -4.96
CA ARG A 99 4.01 -10.13 -4.71
C ARG A 99 2.60 -10.59 -5.06
N ARG A 100 1.60 -9.80 -4.72
CA ARG A 100 0.18 -10.09 -4.99
C ARG A 100 -0.17 -10.00 -6.47
N LEU A 101 0.47 -9.10 -7.23
CA LEU A 101 0.30 -9.00 -8.68
C LEU A 101 0.86 -10.24 -9.42
N GLY A 102 1.77 -10.99 -8.80
CA GLY A 102 2.30 -12.25 -9.36
C GLY A 102 3.21 -12.06 -10.58
N GLY A 103 3.48 -13.18 -11.29
CA GLY A 103 4.31 -13.15 -12.50
C GLY A 103 5.69 -12.52 -12.29
N GLY A 104 6.18 -11.73 -13.25
CA GLY A 104 7.46 -11.04 -13.17
C GLY A 104 7.57 -10.03 -12.02
N TRP A 105 6.43 -9.49 -11.55
CA TRP A 105 6.41 -8.60 -10.40
C TRP A 105 6.80 -9.28 -9.09
N ARG A 106 6.49 -10.57 -8.97
CA ARG A 106 6.91 -11.40 -7.83
C ARG A 106 8.43 -11.56 -7.79
N VAL A 107 9.06 -11.74 -8.93
CA VAL A 107 10.52 -11.81 -9.05
C VAL A 107 11.15 -10.49 -8.63
N LEU A 108 10.63 -9.37 -9.15
CA LEU A 108 11.08 -8.04 -8.76
C LEU A 108 10.92 -7.80 -7.25
N ALA A 109 9.78 -8.21 -6.67
CA ALA A 109 9.56 -8.11 -5.23
C ALA A 109 10.59 -8.89 -4.42
N THR A 110 10.99 -10.08 -4.91
CA THR A 110 12.01 -10.91 -4.26
C THR A 110 13.38 -10.23 -4.31
N ILE A 111 13.76 -9.67 -5.45
CA ILE A 111 15.02 -8.93 -5.62
C ILE A 111 15.04 -7.71 -4.68
N LEU A 112 13.96 -6.93 -4.65
CA LEU A 112 13.85 -5.78 -3.76
C LEU A 112 13.88 -6.19 -2.27
N ALA A 113 13.34 -7.35 -1.92
CA ALA A 113 13.32 -7.83 -0.54
C ALA A 113 14.72 -8.14 0.02
N VAL A 114 15.71 -8.44 -0.86
CA VAL A 114 17.11 -8.65 -0.46
C VAL A 114 17.76 -7.37 0.06
N VAL A 115 17.31 -6.20 -0.43
CA VAL A 115 17.83 -4.92 0.03
C VAL A 115 17.40 -4.69 1.50
N PRO A 116 18.32 -4.27 2.39
CA PRO A 116 17.99 -4.00 3.79
C PRO A 116 16.81 -3.03 3.94
N ARG A 117 15.90 -3.32 4.88
CA ARG A 117 14.66 -2.54 5.08
C ARG A 117 14.94 -1.05 5.27
N ALA A 118 15.96 -0.72 6.09
CA ALA A 118 16.31 0.68 6.35
C ALA A 118 16.63 1.45 5.07
N LEU A 119 17.37 0.84 4.14
CA LEU A 119 17.74 1.46 2.86
C LEU A 119 16.51 1.63 1.95
N ARG A 120 15.64 0.62 1.88
CA ARG A 120 14.39 0.68 1.10
C ARG A 120 13.44 1.76 1.63
N ASP A 121 13.29 1.83 2.95
CA ASP A 121 12.41 2.81 3.58
C ASP A 121 12.97 4.23 3.43
N ALA A 122 14.31 4.41 3.50
CA ALA A 122 14.94 5.70 3.22
C ALA A 122 14.71 6.16 1.77
N ALA A 123 14.84 5.25 0.81
CA ALA A 123 14.53 5.53 -0.61
C ALA A 123 13.05 5.87 -0.79
N TYR A 124 12.17 5.13 -0.14
CA TYR A 124 10.73 5.39 -0.17
C TYR A 124 10.40 6.78 0.40
N ASP A 125 10.95 7.11 1.57
CA ASP A 125 10.72 8.40 2.24
C ASP A 125 11.27 9.57 1.41
N PHE A 126 12.38 9.38 0.68
CA PHE A 126 12.89 10.36 -0.26
C PHE A 126 11.87 10.62 -1.38
N VAL A 127 11.36 9.56 -2.02
CA VAL A 127 10.31 9.68 -3.05
C VAL A 127 9.05 10.34 -2.48
N ALA A 128 8.64 9.96 -1.27
CA ALA A 128 7.48 10.53 -0.60
C ALA A 128 7.61 12.04 -0.36
N ARG A 129 8.81 12.54 -0.04
CA ARG A 129 9.07 13.99 0.14
C ARG A 129 8.98 14.78 -1.16
N VAL A 130 9.47 14.19 -2.26
CA VAL A 130 9.55 14.90 -3.54
C VAL A 130 8.33 14.68 -4.44
N ARG A 131 7.44 13.73 -4.09
CA ARG A 131 6.31 13.31 -4.92
C ARG A 131 5.39 14.44 -5.36
N TYR A 132 5.08 15.37 -4.45
CA TYR A 132 4.22 16.51 -4.78
C TYR A 132 4.91 17.53 -5.70
N ARG A 133 6.25 17.67 -5.57
CA ARG A 133 7.03 18.56 -6.43
C ARG A 133 7.15 18.02 -7.85
N ILE A 134 7.31 16.69 -8.00
CA ILE A 134 7.54 16.02 -9.30
C ILE A 134 6.22 15.66 -9.97
N PHE A 135 5.26 15.11 -9.22
CA PHE A 135 4.02 14.55 -9.77
C PHE A 135 2.79 15.45 -9.56
N GLY A 136 2.97 16.57 -8.85
CA GLY A 136 1.93 17.55 -8.56
C GLY A 136 0.88 17.04 -7.56
N ARG A 137 0.03 17.99 -7.16
CA ARG A 137 -1.20 17.72 -6.41
C ARG A 137 -2.36 17.58 -7.37
N ARG A 138 -3.37 16.81 -6.98
CA ARG A 138 -4.63 16.62 -7.69
C ARG A 138 -5.76 17.16 -6.84
N ASP A 139 -6.70 17.87 -7.48
CA ASP A 139 -7.91 18.33 -6.82
C ASP A 139 -8.93 17.19 -6.66
N GLU A 140 -8.91 16.24 -7.61
CA GLU A 140 -9.75 15.05 -7.56
C GLU A 140 -9.13 13.96 -6.67
N VAL A 141 -9.85 13.55 -5.65
CA VAL A 141 -9.42 12.52 -4.68
C VAL A 141 -9.39 11.13 -5.33
N CYS A 142 -10.25 10.88 -6.31
CA CYS A 142 -10.32 9.59 -6.98
C CYS A 142 -9.63 9.63 -8.34
N PRO A 143 -8.77 8.64 -8.69
CA PRO A 143 -8.16 8.59 -10.01
C PRO A 143 -9.24 8.39 -11.08
N ILE A 144 -9.09 9.08 -12.22
CA ILE A 144 -9.97 8.88 -13.38
C ILE A 144 -9.73 7.47 -13.90
N VAL A 145 -10.74 6.61 -13.75
CA VAL A 145 -10.74 5.20 -14.18
C VAL A 145 -12.02 4.87 -14.95
N PRO A 146 -12.01 3.87 -15.84
CA PRO A 146 -13.19 3.38 -16.50
C PRO A 146 -14.28 2.97 -15.51
N ALA A 147 -15.55 3.10 -15.93
CA ALA A 147 -16.72 2.87 -15.07
C ALA A 147 -16.73 1.45 -14.47
N GLU A 148 -16.25 0.45 -15.23
CA GLU A 148 -16.19 -0.94 -14.77
C GLU A 148 -15.23 -1.14 -13.58
N LEU A 149 -14.20 -0.30 -13.48
CA LEU A 149 -13.20 -0.37 -12.41
C LEU A 149 -13.62 0.43 -11.18
N ARG A 150 -14.58 1.35 -11.31
CA ARG A 150 -15.05 2.18 -10.17
C ARG A 150 -15.63 1.36 -9.04
N LYS A 151 -16.22 0.20 -9.33
CA LYS A 151 -16.74 -0.75 -8.32
C LYS A 151 -15.66 -1.32 -7.37
N ARG A 152 -14.39 -1.12 -7.70
CA ARG A 152 -13.25 -1.51 -6.85
C ARG A 152 -12.82 -0.40 -5.89
N PHE A 153 -13.42 0.78 -6.00
CA PHE A 153 -13.14 1.92 -5.14
C PHE A 153 -14.23 2.05 -4.07
N ASP A 154 -13.79 2.15 -2.83
CA ASP A 154 -14.63 2.46 -1.68
C ASP A 154 -14.41 3.93 -1.30
N PRO A 155 -15.48 4.69 -1.04
CA PRO A 155 -15.39 6.08 -0.62
C PRO A 155 -14.77 6.27 0.76
#